data_fc622c0511c6eb9836ff989db9c9f0e3
#
_entry.id   fc622c0511c6eb9836ff989db9c9f0e3
#
_cell.length_a   1.000
_cell.length_b   1.000
_cell.length_c   1.000
_cell.angle_alpha   90.00
_cell.angle_beta   90.00
_cell.angle_gamma   90.00
#
_symmetry.space_group_name_H-M   'P 1'
#
loop_
_entity.id
_entity.type
_entity.pdbx_description
1 polymer ?
#
loop_
_entity_poly.entity_id
_entity_poly.type
_entity_poly.pdbx_seq_one_letter_code
_entity_poly.pdbx_strand_id
1 'polypeptide(L)'
;MLLGTWNLENLYRPGGPFGPKDKASYDTKLAALAETVDALAPDVLGVQEVGDPDALDDLLAVIGGTWHTALSEHPDGRGIRVGVISRTPLVAVADVDAFPHGLRPVQVDDSGLTVSAPGRGLLAVRTGTLHLAVAHLKSKLLTYPGNRFFPHDEGERARYGAYALYRRAAEAVALRALADDLLADDGRARDVAVVGDLNDEVQAATTQILLGPPGSEVGTPGYNLPDQGDRTRLWDVAPLIPADRRYSRVNSGRRELIDHILLSHQLVHRVTEADTGIPSAGGVLRLPSVNEDPRERRDAAGSDHAPVWVRVG
;
A
#
# COMPACT_ATOMS: atom_id res chain seq x y z
N MET A 1 16.75 -5.76 9.85
CA MET A 1 15.37 -5.30 10.03
C MET A 1 14.51 -5.82 8.88
N LEU A 2 13.33 -6.40 9.17
CA LEU A 2 12.36 -6.77 8.14
C LEU A 2 11.25 -5.71 8.08
N LEU A 3 11.21 -4.99 6.96
CA LEU A 3 10.19 -4.00 6.62
C LEU A 3 9.25 -4.56 5.55
N GLY A 4 7.95 -4.43 5.74
CA GLY A 4 6.96 -4.91 4.79
C GLY A 4 5.79 -3.98 4.59
N THR A 5 4.95 -4.34 3.61
CA THR A 5 3.63 -3.76 3.38
C THR A 5 2.64 -4.87 3.05
N TRP A 6 1.40 -4.74 3.52
CA TRP A 6 0.36 -5.72 3.26
C TRP A 6 -1.04 -5.13 3.31
N ASN A 7 -1.79 -5.26 2.23
CA ASN A 7 -3.21 -4.99 2.22
C ASN A 7 -3.95 -6.16 2.90
N LEU A 8 -4.64 -5.89 4.02
CA LEU A 8 -5.32 -6.90 4.86
C LEU A 8 -6.71 -7.29 4.31
N GLU A 9 -7.12 -6.70 3.20
CA GLU A 9 -8.41 -6.89 2.56
C GLU A 9 -9.61 -6.76 3.51
N ASN A 10 -10.16 -5.55 3.63
CA ASN A 10 -11.39 -5.29 4.38
C ASN A 10 -11.38 -5.84 5.81
N LEU A 11 -10.42 -5.42 6.62
CA LEU A 11 -10.33 -5.83 8.03
C LEU A 11 -11.37 -5.06 8.87
N TYR A 12 -12.54 -5.67 9.07
CA TYR A 12 -13.65 -5.17 9.88
C TYR A 12 -14.12 -6.22 10.88
N ARG A 13 -14.66 -5.79 12.02
CA ARG A 13 -15.45 -6.64 12.89
C ARG A 13 -16.77 -7.04 12.23
N PRO A 14 -17.37 -8.18 12.62
CA PRO A 14 -18.67 -8.60 12.09
C PRO A 14 -19.81 -7.68 12.55
N GLY A 15 -20.93 -7.71 11.83
CA GLY A 15 -22.15 -6.98 12.16
C GLY A 15 -22.32 -5.63 11.47
N GLY A 16 -21.26 -5.09 10.85
CA GLY A 16 -21.32 -3.89 10.01
C GLY A 16 -21.62 -4.22 8.53
N PRO A 17 -21.85 -3.18 7.70
CA PRO A 17 -22.19 -3.37 6.28
C PRO A 17 -21.05 -3.95 5.44
N PHE A 18 -19.80 -3.81 5.88
CA PHE A 18 -18.59 -4.19 5.14
C PHE A 18 -17.83 -5.34 5.79
N GLY A 19 -18.13 -5.66 7.04
CA GLY A 19 -17.48 -6.73 7.79
C GLY A 19 -18.02 -8.11 7.44
N PRO A 20 -17.37 -9.19 7.87
CA PRO A 20 -17.83 -10.55 7.69
C PRO A 20 -19.22 -10.75 8.29
N LYS A 21 -19.98 -11.69 7.74
CA LYS A 21 -21.37 -11.93 8.14
C LYS A 21 -21.50 -12.45 9.56
N ASP A 22 -20.50 -13.17 10.06
CA ASP A 22 -20.53 -13.80 11.38
C ASP A 22 -19.13 -13.86 12.02
N LYS A 23 -19.13 -14.21 13.31
CA LYS A 23 -17.92 -14.35 14.10
C LYS A 23 -17.01 -15.47 13.59
N ALA A 24 -17.55 -16.56 13.09
CA ALA A 24 -16.74 -17.69 12.64
C ALA A 24 -15.90 -17.32 11.40
N SER A 25 -16.49 -16.63 10.44
CA SER A 25 -15.77 -16.08 9.28
C SER A 25 -14.70 -15.06 9.71
N TYR A 26 -15.03 -14.20 10.69
CA TYR A 26 -14.09 -13.25 11.26
C TYR A 26 -12.90 -13.93 11.94
N ASP A 27 -13.15 -14.90 12.81
CA ASP A 27 -12.10 -15.64 13.53
C ASP A 27 -11.19 -16.39 12.54
N THR A 28 -11.77 -16.95 11.48
CA THR A 28 -11.00 -17.62 10.40
C THR A 28 -10.09 -16.63 9.69
N LYS A 29 -10.58 -15.42 9.40
CA LYS A 29 -9.77 -14.36 8.78
C LYS A 29 -8.65 -13.91 9.71
N LEU A 30 -8.93 -13.63 10.98
CA LEU A 30 -7.90 -13.24 11.94
C LEU A 30 -6.81 -14.31 12.07
N ALA A 31 -7.18 -15.59 12.12
CA ALA A 31 -6.22 -16.68 12.21
C ALA A 31 -5.31 -16.75 10.97
N ALA A 32 -5.85 -16.61 9.77
CA ALA A 32 -5.06 -16.64 8.53
C ALA A 32 -4.14 -15.42 8.39
N LEU A 33 -4.62 -14.23 8.78
CA LEU A 33 -3.79 -13.03 8.81
C LEU A 33 -2.66 -13.16 9.84
N ALA A 34 -2.98 -13.65 11.05
CA ALA A 34 -2.01 -13.86 12.12
C ALA A 34 -0.93 -14.87 11.71
N GLU A 35 -1.30 -16.01 11.12
CA GLU A 35 -0.35 -16.99 10.60
C GLU A 35 0.64 -16.38 9.60
N THR A 36 0.14 -15.50 8.72
CA THR A 36 0.99 -14.79 7.75
C THR A 36 1.96 -13.83 8.44
N VAL A 37 1.49 -13.03 9.41
CA VAL A 37 2.35 -12.09 10.15
C VAL A 37 3.38 -12.83 10.99
N ASP A 38 3.00 -13.92 11.64
CA ASP A 38 3.93 -14.75 12.45
C ASP A 38 5.01 -15.37 11.58
N ALA A 39 4.64 -15.92 10.41
CA ALA A 39 5.59 -16.51 9.47
C ALA A 39 6.52 -15.47 8.84
N LEU A 40 6.01 -14.27 8.56
CA LEU A 40 6.80 -13.14 8.06
C LEU A 40 7.73 -12.59 9.14
N ALA A 41 7.25 -12.53 10.39
CA ALA A 41 7.95 -11.97 11.55
C ALA A 41 8.53 -10.56 11.29
N PRO A 42 7.70 -9.58 10.87
CA PRO A 42 8.19 -8.25 10.52
C PRO A 42 8.58 -7.45 11.76
N ASP A 43 9.61 -6.62 11.62
CA ASP A 43 9.93 -5.57 12.60
C ASP A 43 8.97 -4.38 12.46
N VAL A 44 8.65 -4.03 11.20
CA VAL A 44 7.73 -2.94 10.84
C VAL A 44 6.91 -3.35 9.62
N LEU A 45 5.58 -3.19 9.68
CA LEU A 45 4.67 -3.50 8.60
C LEU A 45 3.69 -2.36 8.36
N GLY A 46 3.71 -1.77 7.15
CA GLY A 46 2.64 -0.90 6.68
C GLY A 46 1.41 -1.74 6.31
N VAL A 47 0.25 -1.36 6.80
CA VAL A 47 -1.00 -2.10 6.57
C VAL A 47 -2.04 -1.23 5.87
N GLN A 48 -2.80 -1.84 4.96
CA GLN A 48 -3.89 -1.19 4.26
C GLN A 48 -5.20 -1.94 4.52
N GLU A 49 -6.31 -1.26 4.26
CA GLU A 49 -7.68 -1.76 4.44
C GLU A 49 -8.05 -2.11 5.88
N VAL A 50 -7.50 -1.37 6.85
CA VAL A 50 -8.02 -1.39 8.21
C VAL A 50 -9.32 -0.59 8.23
N GLY A 51 -10.45 -1.30 8.23
CA GLY A 51 -11.78 -0.70 8.22
C GLY A 51 -12.31 -0.41 9.63
N ASP A 52 -11.88 -1.22 10.60
CA ASP A 52 -12.22 -1.05 12.00
C ASP A 52 -10.93 -1.09 12.84
N PRO A 53 -10.57 -0.01 13.55
CA PRO A 53 -9.39 0.00 14.43
C PRO A 53 -9.37 -1.14 15.43
N ASP A 54 -10.52 -1.45 16.04
CA ASP A 54 -10.62 -2.54 17.01
C ASP A 54 -10.39 -3.92 16.37
N ALA A 55 -10.62 -4.07 15.05
CA ALA A 55 -10.30 -5.32 14.36
C ALA A 55 -8.78 -5.50 14.19
N LEU A 56 -8.04 -4.41 14.09
CA LEU A 56 -6.57 -4.49 14.13
C LEU A 56 -6.07 -4.89 15.52
N ASP A 57 -6.67 -4.36 16.59
CA ASP A 57 -6.33 -4.75 17.95
C ASP A 57 -6.65 -6.24 18.20
N ASP A 58 -7.78 -6.74 17.70
CA ASP A 58 -8.14 -8.15 17.76
C ASP A 58 -7.11 -9.02 17.01
N LEU A 59 -6.66 -8.60 15.81
CA LEU A 59 -5.61 -9.29 15.06
C LEU A 59 -4.30 -9.35 15.85
N LEU A 60 -3.87 -8.24 16.43
CA LEU A 60 -2.64 -8.18 17.22
C LEU A 60 -2.74 -9.01 18.51
N ALA A 61 -3.93 -9.12 19.10
CA ALA A 61 -4.17 -10.01 20.23
C ALA A 61 -4.02 -11.50 19.86
N VAL A 62 -4.43 -11.90 18.62
CA VAL A 62 -4.23 -13.25 18.11
C VAL A 62 -2.75 -13.53 17.83
N ILE A 63 -2.02 -12.60 17.21
CA ILE A 63 -0.58 -12.71 16.95
C ILE A 63 0.21 -12.76 18.27
N GLY A 64 -0.20 -11.99 19.25
CA GLY A 64 0.48 -11.89 20.54
C GLY A 64 1.80 -11.08 20.49
N GLY A 65 2.47 -11.04 21.65
CA GLY A 65 3.68 -10.23 21.82
C GLY A 65 3.38 -8.73 21.97
N THR A 66 4.42 -7.91 21.86
CA THR A 66 4.28 -6.44 21.97
C THR A 66 4.29 -5.83 20.57
N TRP A 67 3.27 -5.03 20.30
CA TRP A 67 3.14 -4.23 19.09
C TRP A 67 2.81 -2.79 19.43
N HIS A 68 3.35 -1.88 18.63
CA HIS A 68 2.98 -0.48 18.59
C HIS A 68 2.24 -0.22 17.30
N THR A 69 1.17 0.56 17.36
CA THR A 69 0.29 0.85 16.22
C THR A 69 0.19 2.34 15.96
N ALA A 70 0.03 2.71 14.70
CA ALA A 70 -0.41 4.03 14.29
C ALA A 70 -1.40 3.86 13.13
N LEU A 71 -2.53 4.51 13.19
CA LEU A 71 -3.56 4.51 12.15
C LEU A 71 -3.80 5.94 11.68
N SER A 72 -4.05 6.12 10.38
CA SER A 72 -4.50 7.40 9.86
C SER A 72 -5.86 7.78 10.47
N GLU A 73 -6.04 9.05 10.79
CA GLU A 73 -7.32 9.61 11.26
C GLU A 73 -8.28 9.93 10.11
N HIS A 74 -7.85 9.75 8.84
CA HIS A 74 -8.60 10.10 7.62
C HIS A 74 -9.04 8.86 6.83
N PRO A 75 -10.09 8.15 7.29
CA PRO A 75 -10.64 6.99 6.58
C PRO A 75 -11.40 7.41 5.31
N ASP A 76 -11.58 6.45 4.38
CA ASP A 76 -12.50 6.63 3.27
C ASP A 76 -13.98 6.52 3.71
N GLY A 77 -14.91 6.70 2.75
CA GLY A 77 -16.35 6.63 3.01
C GLY A 77 -16.85 5.26 3.55
N ARG A 78 -16.01 4.22 3.56
CA ARG A 78 -16.28 2.92 4.17
C ARG A 78 -15.61 2.75 5.54
N GLY A 79 -14.86 3.73 6.01
CA GLY A 79 -14.07 3.66 7.23
C GLY A 79 -12.66 3.09 7.04
N ILE A 80 -12.28 2.72 5.82
CA ILE A 80 -10.97 2.15 5.51
C ILE A 80 -9.86 3.19 5.64
N ARG A 81 -8.79 2.80 6.32
CA ARG A 81 -7.59 3.60 6.54
C ARG A 81 -6.31 2.79 6.34
N VAL A 82 -5.20 3.49 6.31
CA VAL A 82 -3.85 2.93 6.34
C VAL A 82 -3.31 2.98 7.75
N GLY A 83 -2.33 2.13 8.04
CA GLY A 83 -1.68 2.09 9.35
C GLY A 83 -0.30 1.47 9.31
N VAL A 84 0.32 1.45 10.47
CA VAL A 84 1.61 0.79 10.73
C VAL A 84 1.50 -0.02 12.00
N ILE A 85 2.01 -1.25 11.96
CA ILE A 85 2.31 -2.04 13.15
C ILE A 85 3.82 -2.23 13.26
N SER A 86 4.38 -2.16 14.47
CA SER A 86 5.82 -2.21 14.69
C SER A 86 6.17 -2.89 16.02
N ARG A 87 7.31 -3.59 16.03
CA ARG A 87 7.88 -4.13 17.27
C ARG A 87 8.56 -3.05 18.13
N THR A 88 8.84 -1.89 17.58
CA THR A 88 9.45 -0.75 18.25
C THR A 88 8.51 0.46 18.29
N PRO A 89 8.65 1.38 19.25
CA PRO A 89 7.76 2.53 19.39
C PRO A 89 7.66 3.36 18.13
N LEU A 90 6.44 3.81 17.84
CA LEU A 90 6.09 4.68 16.71
C LEU A 90 5.87 6.12 17.18
N VAL A 91 6.33 7.07 16.37
CA VAL A 91 6.04 8.49 16.53
C VAL A 91 5.37 8.95 15.25
N ALA A 92 4.13 9.45 15.32
CA ALA A 92 3.46 10.07 14.19
C ALA A 92 4.25 11.31 13.72
N VAL A 93 4.46 11.42 12.42
CA VAL A 93 5.17 12.54 11.78
C VAL A 93 4.21 13.39 10.98
N ALA A 94 3.34 12.75 10.19
CA ALA A 94 2.32 13.42 9.40
C ALA A 94 1.15 12.46 9.12
N ASP A 95 -0.03 13.00 8.91
CA ASP A 95 -1.20 12.31 8.38
C ASP A 95 -1.88 13.24 7.38
N VAL A 96 -1.59 13.03 6.08
CA VAL A 96 -1.93 13.98 5.01
C VAL A 96 -3.33 13.68 4.49
N ASP A 97 -4.20 14.69 4.54
CA ASP A 97 -5.60 14.65 4.13
C ASP A 97 -5.96 15.68 3.03
N ALA A 98 -4.94 16.28 2.40
CA ALA A 98 -5.12 17.27 1.33
C ALA A 98 -4.08 17.09 0.22
N PHE A 99 -4.44 17.51 -1.00
CA PHE A 99 -3.46 17.61 -2.07
C PHE A 99 -2.47 18.75 -1.82
N PRO A 100 -1.21 18.63 -2.28
CA PRO A 100 -0.21 19.66 -2.04
C PRO A 100 -0.57 20.97 -2.76
N HIS A 101 -0.03 22.06 -2.22
CA HIS A 101 -0.20 23.39 -2.83
C HIS A 101 0.18 23.38 -4.31
N GLY A 102 -0.67 23.96 -5.15
CA GLY A 102 -0.49 24.03 -6.61
C GLY A 102 -1.16 22.90 -7.38
N LEU A 103 -1.46 21.76 -6.78
CA LEU A 103 -2.28 20.74 -7.42
C LEU A 103 -3.77 21.11 -7.32
N ARG A 104 -4.45 21.20 -8.47
CA ARG A 104 -5.87 21.52 -8.53
C ARG A 104 -6.72 20.30 -8.18
N PRO A 105 -7.96 20.51 -7.66
CA PRO A 105 -8.92 19.41 -7.52
C PRO A 105 -9.12 18.64 -8.82
N VAL A 106 -9.27 17.33 -8.72
CA VAL A 106 -9.44 16.44 -9.88
C VAL A 106 -10.87 15.93 -9.98
N GLN A 107 -11.39 15.84 -11.20
CA GLN A 107 -12.73 15.31 -11.47
C GLN A 107 -12.80 13.81 -11.18
N VAL A 108 -13.92 13.37 -10.58
CA VAL A 108 -14.11 11.97 -10.18
C VAL A 108 -15.37 11.30 -10.73
N ASP A 109 -16.25 12.07 -11.40
CA ASP A 109 -17.46 11.53 -12.05
C ASP A 109 -17.99 12.44 -13.18
N ASP A 110 -19.04 11.96 -13.87
CA ASP A 110 -19.69 12.67 -14.97
C ASP A 110 -20.48 13.92 -14.53
N SER A 111 -20.78 14.08 -13.23
CA SER A 111 -21.46 15.29 -12.72
C SER A 111 -20.53 16.50 -12.59
N GLY A 112 -19.23 16.30 -12.77
CA GLY A 112 -18.22 17.32 -12.52
C GLY A 112 -17.78 17.42 -11.05
N LEU A 113 -18.16 16.46 -10.22
CA LEU A 113 -17.66 16.37 -8.86
C LEU A 113 -16.14 16.28 -8.85
N THR A 114 -15.50 17.09 -8.00
CA THR A 114 -14.05 17.11 -7.83
C THR A 114 -13.66 16.77 -6.40
N VAL A 115 -12.43 16.24 -6.25
CA VAL A 115 -11.80 16.00 -4.94
C VAL A 115 -10.47 16.73 -4.86
N SER A 116 -10.11 17.16 -3.65
CA SER A 116 -8.87 17.89 -3.34
C SER A 116 -8.03 17.18 -2.26
N ALA A 117 -8.37 15.93 -1.97
CA ALA A 117 -7.76 15.13 -0.91
C ALA A 117 -7.54 13.68 -1.36
N PRO A 118 -6.55 12.96 -0.79
CA PRO A 118 -6.47 11.52 -0.89
C PRO A 118 -7.75 10.85 -0.40
N GLY A 119 -8.10 9.72 -0.97
CA GLY A 119 -9.30 8.97 -0.56
C GLY A 119 -9.21 8.34 0.82
N ARG A 120 -8.00 8.11 1.24
CA ARG A 120 -7.56 7.68 2.57
C ARG A 120 -6.37 8.55 2.94
N GLY A 121 -6.09 8.74 4.22
CA GLY A 121 -4.93 9.51 4.67
C GLY A 121 -3.61 8.88 4.18
N LEU A 122 -2.58 9.71 4.06
CA LEU A 122 -1.22 9.25 3.82
C LEU A 122 -0.47 9.41 5.14
N LEU A 123 -0.25 8.30 5.83
CA LEU A 123 0.32 8.30 7.17
C LEU A 123 1.84 8.21 7.11
N ALA A 124 2.53 9.10 7.80
CA ALA A 124 3.97 9.02 8.05
C ALA A 124 4.27 8.83 9.53
N VAL A 125 5.13 7.88 9.83
CA VAL A 125 5.63 7.60 11.18
C VAL A 125 7.15 7.53 11.19
N ARG A 126 7.73 7.68 12.38
CA ARG A 126 9.15 7.40 12.64
C ARG A 126 9.28 6.29 13.68
N THR A 127 10.17 5.35 13.42
CA THR A 127 10.59 4.31 14.37
C THR A 127 12.10 4.15 14.30
N GLY A 128 12.79 4.40 15.42
CA GLY A 128 14.23 4.52 15.41
C GLY A 128 14.70 5.61 14.43
N THR A 129 15.56 5.24 13.47
CA THR A 129 16.02 6.14 12.39
C THR A 129 15.14 6.11 11.16
N LEU A 130 14.26 5.09 11.01
CA LEU A 130 13.42 4.91 9.86
C LEU A 130 12.25 5.90 9.87
N HIS A 131 12.09 6.65 8.77
CA HIS A 131 10.90 7.41 8.42
C HIS A 131 10.10 6.59 7.41
N LEU A 132 8.86 6.28 7.73
CA LEU A 132 8.00 5.41 6.92
C LEU A 132 6.71 6.12 6.56
N ALA A 133 6.43 6.26 5.26
CA ALA A 133 5.13 6.66 4.77
C ALA A 133 4.34 5.44 4.28
N VAL A 134 3.05 5.37 4.62
CA VAL A 134 2.13 4.32 4.18
C VAL A 134 0.99 4.92 3.41
N ALA A 135 0.66 4.31 2.27
CA ALA A 135 -0.40 4.76 1.38
C ALA A 135 -1.28 3.60 0.90
N HIS A 136 -2.50 3.95 0.49
CA HIS A 136 -3.37 3.08 -0.30
C HIS A 136 -4.09 3.95 -1.34
N LEU A 137 -3.57 3.98 -2.57
CA LEU A 137 -4.06 4.86 -3.62
C LEU A 137 -5.35 4.33 -4.25
N LYS A 138 -6.04 5.17 -5.02
CA LYS A 138 -7.30 4.81 -5.69
C LYS A 138 -7.18 3.57 -6.56
N SER A 139 -8.00 2.57 -6.28
CA SER A 139 -8.01 1.30 -7.01
C SER A 139 -8.42 1.44 -8.48
N LYS A 140 -8.05 0.46 -9.30
CA LYS A 140 -8.52 0.30 -10.68
C LYS A 140 -9.98 -0.14 -10.75
N LEU A 141 -10.56 -0.61 -9.65
CA LEU A 141 -11.98 -0.94 -9.59
C LEU A 141 -12.83 0.32 -9.80
N LEU A 142 -13.68 0.27 -10.81
CA LEU A 142 -14.57 1.38 -11.17
C LEU A 142 -15.91 1.21 -10.46
N THR A 143 -16.37 2.31 -9.88
CA THR A 143 -17.71 2.42 -9.29
C THR A 143 -18.49 3.46 -10.06
N TYR A 144 -19.61 3.06 -10.60
CA TYR A 144 -20.50 3.91 -11.41
C TYR A 144 -21.66 4.43 -10.56
N PRO A 145 -22.43 5.43 -11.04
CA PRO A 145 -23.61 5.95 -10.34
C PRO A 145 -24.55 4.83 -9.90
N GLY A 146 -25.12 4.95 -8.71
CA GLY A 146 -25.97 3.92 -8.11
C GLY A 146 -25.22 2.72 -7.54
N ASN A 147 -23.92 2.87 -7.24
CA ASN A 147 -23.04 1.81 -6.72
C ASN A 147 -22.97 0.56 -7.64
N ARG A 148 -23.06 0.79 -8.95
CA ARG A 148 -22.84 -0.25 -9.96
C ARG A 148 -21.35 -0.52 -10.13
N PHE A 149 -21.01 -1.78 -10.42
CA PHE A 149 -19.67 -2.22 -10.80
C PHE A 149 -19.54 -2.51 -12.30
N PHE A 150 -20.64 -2.35 -13.05
CA PHE A 150 -20.68 -2.56 -14.50
C PHE A 150 -21.08 -1.28 -15.20
N PRO A 151 -20.39 -0.89 -16.30
CA PRO A 151 -20.76 0.26 -17.10
C PRO A 151 -22.03 -0.02 -17.93
N HIS A 152 -22.72 1.05 -18.35
CA HIS A 152 -23.79 0.92 -19.33
C HIS A 152 -23.25 0.72 -20.75
N ASP A 153 -22.09 1.32 -21.06
CA ASP A 153 -21.42 1.25 -22.34
C ASP A 153 -19.92 1.48 -22.19
N GLU A 154 -19.18 1.30 -23.30
CA GLU A 154 -17.74 1.46 -23.32
C GLU A 154 -17.29 2.92 -23.11
N GLY A 155 -18.10 3.90 -23.52
CA GLY A 155 -17.82 5.32 -23.28
C GLY A 155 -17.87 5.66 -21.78
N GLU A 156 -18.87 5.14 -21.05
CA GLU A 156 -18.94 5.27 -19.58
C GLU A 156 -17.73 4.60 -18.93
N ARG A 157 -17.39 3.37 -19.34
CA ARG A 157 -16.21 2.66 -18.81
C ARG A 157 -14.93 3.48 -18.99
N ALA A 158 -14.71 4.04 -20.19
CA ALA A 158 -13.52 4.82 -20.51
C ALA A 158 -13.43 6.09 -19.67
N ARG A 159 -14.55 6.84 -19.49
CA ARG A 159 -14.56 8.07 -18.67
C ARG A 159 -14.26 7.75 -17.20
N TYR A 160 -14.92 6.75 -16.61
CA TYR A 160 -14.69 6.39 -15.21
C TYR A 160 -13.29 5.81 -14.99
N GLY A 161 -12.72 5.12 -16.00
CA GLY A 161 -11.31 4.73 -16.00
C GLY A 161 -10.38 5.95 -15.93
N ALA A 162 -10.68 7.00 -16.69
CA ALA A 162 -9.93 8.25 -16.65
C ALA A 162 -10.08 8.97 -15.29
N TYR A 163 -11.27 9.04 -14.71
CA TYR A 163 -11.49 9.65 -13.40
C TYR A 163 -10.73 8.91 -12.29
N ALA A 164 -10.73 7.57 -12.31
CA ALA A 164 -9.93 6.79 -11.37
C ALA A 164 -8.43 7.05 -11.52
N LEU A 165 -7.94 7.20 -12.76
CA LEU A 165 -6.55 7.56 -13.06
C LEU A 165 -6.21 8.97 -12.57
N TYR A 166 -7.07 9.97 -12.81
CA TYR A 166 -6.86 11.35 -12.34
C TYR A 166 -6.69 11.39 -10.83
N ARG A 167 -7.57 10.70 -10.11
CA ARG A 167 -7.51 10.62 -8.66
C ARG A 167 -6.22 9.93 -8.19
N ARG A 168 -5.89 8.74 -8.73
CA ARG A 168 -4.69 8.01 -8.35
C ARG A 168 -3.41 8.81 -8.64
N ALA A 169 -3.37 9.52 -9.77
CA ALA A 169 -2.24 10.40 -10.10
C ALA A 169 -2.11 11.57 -9.11
N ALA A 170 -3.22 12.20 -8.70
CA ALA A 170 -3.21 13.26 -7.70
C ALA A 170 -2.79 12.75 -6.31
N GLU A 171 -3.25 11.57 -5.92
CA GLU A 171 -2.83 10.90 -4.70
C GLU A 171 -1.34 10.53 -4.72
N ALA A 172 -0.80 10.09 -5.88
CA ALA A 172 0.63 9.84 -6.06
C ALA A 172 1.47 11.13 -5.91
N VAL A 173 0.98 12.27 -6.42
CA VAL A 173 1.64 13.57 -6.22
C VAL A 173 1.64 13.97 -4.74
N ALA A 174 0.54 13.74 -4.02
CA ALA A 174 0.48 14.02 -2.58
C ALA A 174 1.46 13.12 -1.78
N LEU A 175 1.53 11.83 -2.14
CA LEU A 175 2.48 10.90 -1.53
C LEU A 175 3.93 11.27 -1.86
N ARG A 176 4.19 11.77 -3.08
CA ARG A 176 5.52 12.27 -3.47
C ARG A 176 5.92 13.49 -2.64
N ALA A 177 5.01 14.45 -2.44
CA ALA A 177 5.26 15.61 -1.59
C ALA A 177 5.60 15.19 -0.15
N LEU A 178 4.83 14.25 0.43
CA LEU A 178 5.14 13.68 1.75
C LEU A 178 6.52 13.00 1.76
N ALA A 179 6.86 12.26 0.71
CA ALA A 179 8.18 11.62 0.60
C ALA A 179 9.32 12.64 0.53
N ASP A 180 9.12 13.77 -0.18
CA ASP A 180 10.10 14.87 -0.24
C ASP A 180 10.35 15.49 1.15
N ASP A 181 9.30 15.68 1.94
CA ASP A 181 9.40 16.17 3.32
C ASP A 181 10.20 15.18 4.20
N LEU A 182 9.96 13.87 4.04
CA LEU A 182 10.68 12.84 4.78
C LEU A 182 12.15 12.74 4.35
N LEU A 183 12.42 12.82 3.06
CA LEU A 183 13.78 12.82 2.49
C LEU A 183 14.55 14.07 2.90
N ALA A 184 13.88 15.22 3.01
CA ALA A 184 14.46 16.51 3.38
C ALA A 184 15.71 16.85 2.54
N ASP A 185 15.70 16.51 1.25
CA ASP A 185 16.82 16.66 0.31
C ASP A 185 18.12 15.96 0.79
N ASP A 186 17.99 14.90 1.59
CA ASP A 186 19.11 14.18 2.20
C ASP A 186 18.95 12.65 2.14
N GLY A 187 18.36 12.13 1.06
CA GLY A 187 18.10 10.70 0.85
C GLY A 187 19.34 9.81 0.89
N ARG A 188 20.54 10.39 0.81
CA ARG A 188 21.81 9.65 0.98
C ARG A 188 22.17 9.35 2.43
N ALA A 189 21.60 10.07 3.38
CA ALA A 189 21.90 9.91 4.81
C ALA A 189 20.65 9.54 5.64
N ARG A 190 19.45 9.72 5.08
CA ARG A 190 18.19 9.44 5.79
C ARG A 190 17.62 8.10 5.40
N ASP A 191 17.20 7.33 6.40
CA ASP A 191 16.45 6.10 6.24
C ASP A 191 14.98 6.47 5.98
N VAL A 192 14.57 6.47 4.70
CA VAL A 192 13.19 6.76 4.30
C VAL A 192 12.63 5.61 3.47
N ALA A 193 11.43 5.17 3.81
CA ALA A 193 10.66 4.21 3.04
C ALA A 193 9.25 4.75 2.76
N VAL A 194 8.75 4.49 1.56
CA VAL A 194 7.35 4.68 1.18
C VAL A 194 6.80 3.32 0.80
N VAL A 195 5.72 2.89 1.44
CA VAL A 195 5.15 1.56 1.24
C VAL A 195 3.64 1.62 1.05
N GLY A 196 3.09 0.62 0.41
CA GLY A 196 1.64 0.48 0.35
C GLY A 196 1.10 -0.13 -0.92
N ASP A 197 -0.22 -0.25 -0.96
CA ASP A 197 -0.97 -0.61 -2.16
C ASP A 197 -1.12 0.64 -3.04
N LEU A 198 -0.27 0.75 -4.05
CA LEU A 198 -0.29 1.87 -5.00
C LEU A 198 -1.33 1.66 -6.11
N ASN A 199 -1.95 0.47 -6.17
CA ASN A 199 -2.98 0.10 -7.14
C ASN A 199 -2.54 0.27 -8.60
N ASP A 200 -1.23 0.24 -8.85
CA ASP A 200 -0.66 0.27 -10.20
C ASP A 200 0.69 -0.46 -10.21
N GLU A 201 1.14 -0.89 -11.39
CA GLU A 201 2.39 -1.62 -11.56
C GLU A 201 3.60 -0.67 -11.56
N VAL A 202 4.81 -1.22 -11.40
CA VAL A 202 6.08 -0.46 -11.35
C VAL A 202 6.23 0.54 -12.48
N GLN A 203 5.90 0.14 -13.72
CA GLN A 203 6.07 0.96 -14.93
C GLN A 203 4.87 1.89 -15.22
N ALA A 204 3.84 1.88 -14.38
CA ALA A 204 2.71 2.77 -14.55
C ALA A 204 3.11 4.23 -14.28
N ALA A 205 2.51 5.15 -15.03
CA ALA A 205 2.80 6.58 -14.90
C ALA A 205 2.59 7.11 -13.46
N THR A 206 1.61 6.57 -12.75
CA THR A 206 1.31 6.94 -11.35
C THR A 206 2.42 6.51 -10.39
N THR A 207 2.98 5.31 -10.56
CA THR A 207 4.12 4.82 -9.77
C THR A 207 5.39 5.60 -10.12
N GLN A 208 5.60 5.92 -11.39
CA GLN A 208 6.76 6.69 -11.85
C GLN A 208 6.81 8.11 -11.27
N ILE A 209 5.66 8.73 -10.92
CA ILE A 209 5.61 10.01 -10.21
C ILE A 209 6.38 9.94 -8.88
N LEU A 210 6.36 8.80 -8.22
CA LEU A 210 6.96 8.62 -6.89
C LEU A 210 8.49 8.46 -6.92
N LEU A 211 9.03 7.95 -8.03
CA LEU A 211 10.46 7.62 -8.09
C LEU A 211 11.38 8.86 -8.07
N GLY A 212 10.90 9.98 -8.60
CA GLY A 212 11.67 11.24 -8.65
C GLY A 212 12.55 11.35 -9.91
N PRO A 213 13.75 11.95 -9.83
CA PRO A 213 14.61 12.16 -10.99
C PRO A 213 14.97 10.86 -11.71
N PRO A 214 15.21 10.89 -13.05
CA PRO A 214 15.63 9.71 -13.81
C PRO A 214 16.83 8.98 -13.18
N GLY A 215 16.86 7.66 -13.30
CA GLY A 215 17.88 6.81 -12.68
C GLY A 215 17.46 6.21 -11.32
N SER A 216 16.17 6.33 -10.96
CA SER A 216 15.61 5.79 -9.70
C SER A 216 15.27 4.29 -9.74
N GLU A 217 15.66 3.57 -10.78
CA GLU A 217 15.37 2.13 -10.90
C GLU A 217 16.61 1.30 -10.57
N VAL A 218 16.42 0.24 -9.78
CA VAL A 218 17.45 -0.76 -9.54
C VAL A 218 17.88 -1.41 -10.84
N GLY A 219 19.20 -1.52 -11.06
CA GLY A 219 19.76 -2.09 -12.29
C GLY A 219 19.94 -1.07 -13.43
N THR A 220 19.54 0.19 -13.25
CA THR A 220 19.84 1.27 -14.18
C THR A 220 21.23 1.88 -13.90
N PRO A 221 21.85 2.57 -14.87
CA PRO A 221 23.14 3.24 -14.64
C PRO A 221 23.08 4.24 -13.48
N GLY A 222 21.95 4.92 -13.25
CA GLY A 222 21.77 5.88 -12.17
C GLY A 222 21.79 5.23 -10.77
N TYR A 223 21.45 3.97 -10.65
CA TYR A 223 21.51 3.24 -9.38
C TYR A 223 22.94 3.09 -8.86
N ASN A 224 23.90 2.85 -9.75
CA ASN A 224 25.29 2.59 -9.40
C ASN A 224 26.21 3.83 -9.50
N LEU A 225 25.68 4.94 -10.00
CA LEU A 225 26.42 6.17 -10.21
C LEU A 225 25.84 7.28 -9.34
N PRO A 226 26.47 7.60 -8.19
CA PRO A 226 26.00 8.65 -7.30
C PRO A 226 25.88 9.99 -8.05
N ASP A 227 24.72 10.62 -7.98
CA ASP A 227 24.48 11.94 -8.54
C ASP A 227 23.61 12.82 -7.62
N GLN A 228 23.32 14.05 -8.03
CA GLN A 228 22.52 14.99 -7.23
C GLN A 228 21.08 14.49 -6.99
N GLY A 229 20.54 13.71 -7.89
CA GLY A 229 19.19 13.17 -7.79
C GLY A 229 19.01 12.19 -6.64
N ASP A 230 20.08 11.51 -6.18
CA ASP A 230 20.02 10.56 -5.05
C ASP A 230 19.52 11.17 -3.74
N ARG A 231 19.55 12.50 -3.62
CA ARG A 231 19.04 13.22 -2.46
C ARG A 231 17.53 13.16 -2.35
N THR A 232 16.83 13.02 -3.49
CA THR A 232 15.37 13.04 -3.59
C THR A 232 14.79 11.81 -4.29
N ARG A 233 15.61 10.94 -4.89
CA ARG A 233 15.13 9.71 -5.52
C ARG A 233 14.60 8.71 -4.49
N LEU A 234 13.65 7.92 -4.95
CA LEU A 234 13.23 6.67 -4.33
C LEU A 234 13.49 5.51 -5.30
N TRP A 235 13.86 4.36 -4.78
CA TRP A 235 14.12 3.14 -5.53
C TRP A 235 13.08 2.10 -5.22
N ASP A 236 12.30 1.69 -6.23
CA ASP A 236 11.38 0.55 -6.10
C ASP A 236 12.20 -0.74 -5.96
N VAL A 237 11.89 -1.54 -4.97
CA VAL A 237 12.57 -2.82 -4.73
C VAL A 237 12.10 -3.95 -5.64
N ALA A 238 11.07 -3.74 -6.44
CA ALA A 238 10.51 -4.75 -7.33
C ALA A 238 11.55 -5.50 -8.17
N PRO A 239 12.59 -4.86 -8.75
CA PRO A 239 13.63 -5.58 -9.49
C PRO A 239 14.44 -6.56 -8.65
N LEU A 240 14.46 -6.41 -7.32
CA LEU A 240 15.16 -7.29 -6.40
C LEU A 240 14.34 -8.55 -6.06
N ILE A 241 13.02 -8.52 -6.27
CA ILE A 241 12.14 -9.67 -6.03
C ILE A 241 12.35 -10.69 -7.16
N PRO A 242 12.50 -12.00 -6.85
CA PRO A 242 12.57 -13.06 -7.86
C PRO A 242 11.44 -12.97 -8.88
N ALA A 243 11.75 -13.08 -10.17
CA ALA A 243 10.81 -12.80 -11.25
C ALA A 243 9.53 -13.65 -11.22
N ASP A 244 9.63 -14.89 -10.77
CA ASP A 244 8.51 -15.83 -10.63
C ASP A 244 7.60 -15.52 -9.43
N ARG A 245 8.09 -14.76 -8.46
CA ARG A 245 7.38 -14.30 -7.27
C ARG A 245 7.05 -12.81 -7.27
N ARG A 246 7.44 -12.07 -8.31
CA ARG A 246 7.23 -10.62 -8.44
C ARG A 246 5.77 -10.30 -8.74
N TYR A 247 4.88 -10.60 -7.78
CA TYR A 247 3.48 -10.21 -7.80
C TYR A 247 2.90 -10.24 -6.38
N SER A 248 2.00 -9.34 -6.09
CA SER A 248 1.29 -9.27 -4.81
C SER A 248 -0.18 -9.61 -4.93
N ARG A 249 -0.73 -9.64 -6.15
CA ARG A 249 -2.14 -9.91 -6.43
C ARG A 249 -2.32 -10.70 -7.71
N VAL A 250 -3.42 -11.45 -7.80
CA VAL A 250 -3.87 -12.08 -9.05
C VAL A 250 -5.22 -11.47 -9.43
N ASN A 251 -5.28 -10.77 -10.56
CA ASN A 251 -6.49 -10.14 -11.06
C ASN A 251 -6.92 -10.79 -12.39
N SER A 252 -8.08 -11.43 -12.40
CA SER A 252 -8.59 -12.17 -13.58
C SER A 252 -7.53 -13.10 -14.19
N GLY A 253 -6.81 -13.83 -13.34
CA GLY A 253 -5.73 -14.75 -13.72
C GLY A 253 -4.38 -14.09 -14.07
N ARG A 254 -4.28 -12.75 -14.01
CA ARG A 254 -3.04 -12.00 -14.28
C ARG A 254 -2.33 -11.67 -12.98
N ARG A 255 -1.05 -11.99 -12.91
CA ARG A 255 -0.18 -11.62 -11.79
C ARG A 255 0.16 -10.13 -11.91
N GLU A 256 -0.10 -9.36 -10.85
CA GLU A 256 0.18 -7.92 -10.76
C GLU A 256 0.99 -7.64 -9.51
N LEU A 257 2.02 -6.82 -9.61
CA LEU A 257 2.69 -6.24 -8.44
C LEU A 257 2.16 -4.82 -8.27
N ILE A 258 1.26 -4.62 -7.32
CA ILE A 258 0.61 -3.33 -7.06
C ILE A 258 0.85 -2.81 -5.64
N ASP A 259 1.44 -3.66 -4.78
CA ASP A 259 1.96 -3.30 -3.48
C ASP A 259 3.47 -3.07 -3.60
N HIS A 260 3.95 -1.91 -3.15
CA HIS A 260 5.31 -1.47 -3.40
C HIS A 260 6.05 -1.06 -2.13
N ILE A 261 7.38 -1.18 -2.20
CA ILE A 261 8.31 -0.61 -1.24
C ILE A 261 9.29 0.25 -2.02
N LEU A 262 9.28 1.54 -1.75
CA LEU A 262 10.16 2.53 -2.35
C LEU A 262 11.13 3.03 -1.27
N LEU A 263 12.42 2.97 -1.52
CA LEU A 263 13.45 3.25 -0.52
C LEU A 263 14.33 4.43 -0.92
N SER A 264 14.78 5.21 0.06
CA SER A 264 15.83 6.19 -0.12
C SER A 264 17.17 5.55 -0.54
N HIS A 265 18.09 6.35 -1.08
CA HIS A 265 19.43 5.89 -1.43
C HIS A 265 20.13 5.20 -0.26
N GLN A 266 20.01 5.76 0.95
CA GLN A 266 20.61 5.19 2.17
C GLN A 266 20.11 3.77 2.46
N LEU A 267 18.80 3.52 2.27
CA LEU A 267 18.22 2.22 2.59
C LEU A 267 18.39 1.19 1.47
N VAL A 268 18.23 1.57 0.20
CA VAL A 268 18.19 0.60 -0.90
C VAL A 268 19.50 -0.17 -1.02
N HIS A 269 20.65 0.47 -0.76
CA HIS A 269 21.96 -0.17 -0.79
C HIS A 269 22.23 -1.12 0.38
N ARG A 270 21.35 -1.13 1.39
CA ARG A 270 21.40 -2.05 2.54
C ARG A 270 20.42 -3.21 2.41
N VAL A 271 19.63 -3.27 1.32
CA VAL A 271 18.72 -4.39 1.08
C VAL A 271 19.52 -5.65 0.81
N THR A 272 19.29 -6.68 1.62
CA THR A 272 19.93 -8.00 1.48
C THR A 272 19.00 -9.04 0.87
N GLU A 273 17.68 -8.80 0.97
CA GLU A 273 16.65 -9.69 0.45
C GLU A 273 15.37 -8.91 0.18
N ALA A 274 14.66 -9.25 -0.90
CA ALA A 274 13.33 -8.72 -1.21
C ALA A 274 12.45 -9.83 -1.77
N ASP A 275 11.19 -9.89 -1.35
CA ASP A 275 10.28 -10.94 -1.81
C ASP A 275 8.80 -10.57 -1.61
N THR A 276 7.92 -11.47 -2.06
CA THR A 276 6.49 -11.46 -1.78
C THR A 276 6.07 -12.73 -1.06
N GLY A 277 5.01 -12.64 -0.23
CA GLY A 277 4.51 -13.78 0.52
C GLY A 277 5.35 -14.14 1.74
N ILE A 278 5.30 -15.39 2.16
CA ILE A 278 5.94 -15.88 3.38
C ILE A 278 7.37 -16.35 3.07
N PRO A 279 8.42 -15.84 3.76
CA PRO A 279 9.82 -16.13 3.45
C PRO A 279 10.19 -17.63 3.44
N SER A 280 9.59 -18.40 4.35
CA SER A 280 9.91 -19.84 4.53
C SER A 280 9.11 -20.77 3.62
N ALA A 281 8.20 -20.28 2.84
CA ALA A 281 7.24 -21.12 2.13
C ALA A 281 7.83 -21.93 0.98
N GLY A 282 9.09 -21.73 0.56
CA GLY A 282 9.79 -22.57 -0.45
C GLY A 282 8.99 -22.94 -1.71
N GLY A 283 7.76 -22.49 -1.80
CA GLY A 283 6.74 -22.84 -2.77
C GLY A 283 6.26 -21.64 -3.60
N VAL A 284 5.54 -21.95 -4.66
CA VAL A 284 4.89 -20.94 -5.49
C VAL A 284 3.79 -20.29 -4.66
N LEU A 285 3.87 -18.98 -4.46
CA LEU A 285 2.79 -18.19 -3.87
C LEU A 285 1.52 -18.36 -4.71
N ARG A 286 0.43 -18.78 -4.07
CA ARG A 286 -0.87 -18.92 -4.71
C ARG A 286 -1.86 -18.00 -4.04
N LEU A 287 -2.27 -16.97 -4.75
CA LEU A 287 -3.35 -16.08 -4.34
C LEU A 287 -4.63 -16.42 -5.12
N PRO A 288 -5.82 -16.20 -4.55
CA PRO A 288 -7.05 -16.33 -5.30
C PRO A 288 -7.04 -15.33 -6.47
N SER A 289 -7.64 -15.72 -7.62
CA SER A 289 -7.87 -14.77 -8.70
C SER A 289 -9.05 -13.87 -8.33
N VAL A 290 -8.84 -12.55 -8.43
CA VAL A 290 -9.83 -11.55 -8.05
C VAL A 290 -10.47 -10.97 -9.30
N ASN A 291 -11.62 -11.51 -9.69
CA ASN A 291 -12.49 -10.97 -10.73
C ASN A 291 -13.97 -10.98 -10.29
N GLU A 292 -14.19 -11.09 -8.99
CA GLU A 292 -15.50 -11.23 -8.36
C GLU A 292 -16.01 -9.85 -7.91
N ASP A 293 -17.32 -9.77 -7.67
CA ASP A 293 -17.90 -8.63 -6.95
C ASP A 293 -17.23 -8.55 -5.57
N PRO A 294 -16.68 -7.40 -5.16
CA PRO A 294 -16.04 -7.24 -3.84
C PRO A 294 -16.94 -7.66 -2.66
N ARG A 295 -18.26 -7.67 -2.85
CA ARG A 295 -19.22 -8.13 -1.84
C ARG A 295 -19.17 -9.65 -1.61
N GLU A 296 -18.76 -10.42 -2.62
CA GLU A 296 -18.60 -11.87 -2.51
C GLU A 296 -17.40 -12.26 -1.68
N ARG A 297 -16.40 -11.38 -1.58
CA ARG A 297 -15.21 -11.57 -0.75
C ARG A 297 -15.38 -11.14 0.72
N ARG A 298 -16.56 -10.72 1.11
CA ARG A 298 -16.88 -10.27 2.48
C ARG A 298 -16.47 -11.28 3.56
N ASP A 299 -16.63 -12.57 3.28
CA ASP A 299 -16.31 -13.68 4.18
C ASP A 299 -14.98 -14.40 3.80
N ALA A 300 -14.14 -13.78 2.98
CA ALA A 300 -12.87 -14.40 2.57
C ALA A 300 -11.98 -14.68 3.78
N ALA A 301 -11.43 -15.89 3.83
CA ALA A 301 -10.62 -16.37 4.95
C ALA A 301 -9.24 -15.69 5.06
N GLY A 302 -8.80 -14.96 4.04
CA GLY A 302 -7.49 -14.30 4.04
C GLY A 302 -7.54 -13.04 3.19
N SER A 303 -6.38 -12.48 2.88
CA SER A 303 -6.24 -11.39 1.93
C SER A 303 -6.05 -11.90 0.51
N ASP A 304 -6.57 -11.15 -0.48
CA ASP A 304 -6.28 -11.34 -1.91
C ASP A 304 -4.92 -10.73 -2.32
N HIS A 305 -4.22 -10.11 -1.38
CA HIS A 305 -2.87 -9.62 -1.54
C HIS A 305 -1.86 -10.48 -0.77
N ALA A 306 -0.66 -10.63 -1.32
CA ALA A 306 0.50 -11.11 -0.58
C ALA A 306 1.24 -9.93 0.06
N PRO A 307 1.84 -10.09 1.24
CA PRO A 307 2.78 -9.10 1.76
C PRO A 307 3.98 -8.95 0.82
N VAL A 308 4.45 -7.72 0.64
CA VAL A 308 5.73 -7.40 0.01
C VAL A 308 6.68 -6.97 1.11
N TRP A 309 7.91 -7.46 1.08
CA TRP A 309 8.85 -7.18 2.16
C TRP A 309 10.30 -7.13 1.69
N VAL A 310 11.11 -6.44 2.49
CA VAL A 310 12.56 -6.36 2.34
C VAL A 310 13.26 -6.62 3.67
N ARG A 311 14.43 -7.23 3.60
CA ARG A 311 15.36 -7.31 4.71
C ARG A 311 16.47 -6.30 4.51
N VAL A 312 16.61 -5.41 5.48
CA VAL A 312 17.63 -4.34 5.49
C VAL A 312 18.66 -4.67 6.56
N GLY A 313 19.95 -4.71 6.18
CA GLY A 313 21.09 -4.95 7.06
C GLY A 313 21.50 -3.74 7.89
#